data_7fcc234dcf6b440db374f1f71ff3a34a
#
_entry.id   7fcc234dcf6b440db374f1f71ff3a34a
#
_cell.length_a   1.000
_cell.length_b   1.000
_cell.length_c   1.000
_cell.angle_alpha   90.00
_cell.angle_beta   90.00
_cell.angle_gamma   90.00
#
_symmetry.space_group_name_H-M   'P 1'
#
loop_
_entity.id
_entity.type
_entity.pdbx_description
1 polymer ?
#
loop_
_entity_poly.entity_id
_entity_poly.type
_entity_poly.pdbx_seq_one_letter_code
_entity_poly.pdbx_strand_id
1 'polypeptide(L)'
;VYPEEFGARVFKITQGEQGERVTHLKITGGTLTTKDALTFSSPEGKETTEKINQIRLYTGAKFKPVPSVCAGVVCAVTGLSHALPGQGLGIDPGGGSAMLEPVLRYRMILPDGTDPHQVFSQLKQLEEEDPQLHLIWNSQMQEIHLRVMGEVQLEVLREVLARRFSLSVDFAYCSISYLETIAHPVEGVGHYEPLRHYAEVHLLLEPAPRGSG
;
A
#
# COMPACT_ATOMS: atom_id res chain seq x y z
N VAL A 1 28.50 -4.96 -12.03
CA VAL A 1 28.46 -6.40 -11.70
C VAL A 1 27.35 -6.58 -10.69
N TYR A 2 26.45 -7.52 -10.94
CA TYR A 2 25.36 -7.83 -10.02
C TYR A 2 25.83 -8.87 -9.00
N PRO A 3 25.28 -8.84 -7.75
CA PRO A 3 25.53 -9.89 -6.76
C PRO A 3 25.06 -11.26 -7.24
N GLU A 4 25.70 -12.33 -6.72
CA GLU A 4 25.29 -13.72 -7.03
C GLU A 4 24.05 -14.15 -6.24
N GLU A 5 23.85 -13.58 -5.05
CA GLU A 5 22.67 -13.82 -4.23
C GLU A 5 21.43 -13.13 -4.82
N PHE A 6 20.28 -13.78 -4.65
CA PHE A 6 19.02 -13.25 -5.14
C PHE A 6 18.65 -11.92 -4.48
N GLY A 7 18.35 -10.95 -5.32
CA GLY A 7 17.78 -9.65 -4.94
C GLY A 7 16.82 -9.15 -6.00
N ALA A 8 15.73 -8.55 -5.58
CA ALA A 8 14.79 -7.90 -6.47
C ALA A 8 14.12 -6.72 -5.80
N ARG A 9 13.66 -5.77 -6.59
CA ARG A 9 12.86 -4.62 -6.13
C ARG A 9 11.51 -4.63 -6.79
N VAL A 10 10.47 -4.56 -5.97
CA VAL A 10 9.11 -4.32 -6.43
C VAL A 10 8.97 -2.86 -6.80
N PHE A 11 8.51 -2.56 -8.01
CA PHE A 11 8.33 -1.16 -8.42
C PHE A 11 6.89 -0.83 -8.84
N LYS A 12 6.06 -1.85 -9.11
CA LYS A 12 4.67 -1.66 -9.51
C LYS A 12 3.85 -2.90 -9.22
N ILE A 13 2.57 -2.70 -8.93
CA ILE A 13 1.56 -3.75 -8.88
C ILE A 13 0.47 -3.41 -9.89
N THR A 14 -0.05 -4.41 -10.57
CA THR A 14 -1.18 -4.28 -11.50
C THR A 14 -2.10 -5.48 -11.35
N GLN A 15 -3.33 -5.32 -11.82
CA GLN A 15 -4.27 -6.42 -11.99
C GLN A 15 -4.17 -6.95 -13.41
N GLY A 16 -4.07 -8.26 -13.57
CA GLY A 16 -4.13 -8.94 -14.86
C GLY A 16 -5.55 -9.00 -15.40
N GLU A 17 -5.71 -9.49 -16.65
CA GLU A 17 -7.01 -9.57 -17.33
C GLU A 17 -8.03 -10.46 -16.59
N GLN A 18 -7.57 -11.42 -15.82
CA GLN A 18 -8.39 -12.33 -15.01
C GLN A 18 -8.53 -11.87 -13.54
N GLY A 19 -8.12 -10.65 -13.24
CA GLY A 19 -8.15 -10.10 -11.88
C GLY A 19 -7.03 -10.62 -10.97
N GLU A 20 -6.05 -11.36 -11.50
CA GLU A 20 -4.91 -11.83 -10.74
C GLU A 20 -3.94 -10.68 -10.45
N ARG A 21 -3.37 -10.67 -9.24
CA ARG A 21 -2.36 -9.70 -8.82
C ARG A 21 -1.03 -9.99 -9.53
N VAL A 22 -0.51 -8.99 -10.22
CA VAL A 22 0.76 -9.05 -10.95
C VAL A 22 1.74 -8.07 -10.32
N THR A 23 2.83 -8.61 -9.77
CA THR A 23 3.89 -7.84 -9.11
C THR A 23 5.06 -7.65 -10.07
N HIS A 24 5.38 -6.40 -10.40
CA HIS A 24 6.46 -6.05 -11.30
C HIS A 24 7.76 -5.86 -10.53
N LEU A 25 8.80 -6.56 -10.97
CA LEU A 25 10.10 -6.66 -10.31
C LEU A 25 11.24 -6.20 -11.22
N LYS A 26 12.22 -5.54 -10.63
CA LYS A 26 13.57 -5.42 -11.17
C LYS A 26 14.47 -6.39 -10.41
N ILE A 27 15.07 -7.33 -11.10
CA ILE A 27 16.02 -8.27 -10.49
C ILE A 27 17.36 -7.54 -10.30
N THR A 28 17.80 -7.42 -9.05
CA THR A 28 19.00 -6.68 -8.64
C THR A 28 20.15 -7.58 -8.25
N GLY A 29 19.94 -8.90 -8.13
CA GLY A 29 20.94 -9.90 -7.85
C GLY A 29 20.46 -11.32 -8.18
N GLY A 30 21.38 -12.22 -8.45
CA GLY A 30 21.12 -13.65 -8.66
C GLY A 30 20.15 -13.99 -9.79
N THR A 31 19.37 -15.03 -9.56
CA THR A 31 18.38 -15.56 -10.51
C THR A 31 17.09 -15.88 -9.77
N LEU A 32 15.95 -15.57 -10.37
CA LEU A 32 14.62 -15.94 -9.91
C LEU A 32 14.05 -17.02 -10.81
N THR A 33 13.54 -18.10 -10.20
CA THR A 33 12.94 -19.23 -10.91
C THR A 33 11.47 -19.41 -10.51
N THR A 34 10.66 -19.91 -11.42
CA THR A 34 9.28 -20.29 -11.10
C THR A 34 9.24 -21.33 -9.99
N LYS A 35 8.30 -21.15 -9.05
CA LYS A 35 8.13 -21.95 -7.81
C LYS A 35 9.12 -21.63 -6.70
N ASP A 36 10.06 -20.71 -6.88
CA ASP A 36 10.85 -20.21 -5.76
C ASP A 36 9.96 -19.66 -4.67
N ALA A 37 10.34 -19.94 -3.42
CA ALA A 37 9.70 -19.37 -2.24
C ALA A 37 10.52 -18.16 -1.78
N LEU A 38 9.87 -17.01 -1.73
CA LEU A 38 10.48 -15.75 -1.29
C LEU A 38 9.97 -15.40 0.09
N THR A 39 10.87 -15.15 1.02
CA THR A 39 10.55 -14.65 2.37
C THR A 39 10.84 -13.16 2.43
N PHE A 40 9.87 -12.40 2.90
CA PHE A 40 9.96 -10.94 3.05
C PHE A 40 9.01 -10.46 4.14
N SER A 41 9.22 -9.24 4.64
CA SER A 41 8.34 -8.63 5.64
C SER A 41 7.08 -8.09 4.97
N SER A 42 5.91 -8.48 5.47
CA SER A 42 4.63 -7.90 5.05
C SER A 42 4.51 -6.44 5.55
N PRO A 43 3.54 -5.65 5.04
CA PRO A 43 3.26 -4.29 5.52
C PRO A 43 3.02 -4.21 7.03
N GLU A 44 2.54 -5.30 7.62
CA GLU A 44 2.26 -5.42 9.06
C GLU A 44 3.50 -5.79 9.89
N GLY A 45 4.68 -5.86 9.26
CA GLY A 45 5.94 -6.25 9.92
C GLY A 45 6.09 -7.75 10.18
N LYS A 46 5.20 -8.59 9.63
CA LYS A 46 5.25 -10.03 9.78
C LYS A 46 6.05 -10.67 8.64
N GLU A 47 6.96 -11.58 8.94
CA GLU A 47 7.61 -12.38 7.91
C GLU A 47 6.59 -13.28 7.20
N THR A 48 6.57 -13.19 5.89
CA THR A 48 5.69 -13.96 5.02
C THR A 48 6.51 -14.64 3.95
N THR A 49 6.22 -15.92 3.69
CA THR A 49 6.84 -16.69 2.62
C THR A 49 5.80 -17.01 1.57
N GLU A 50 6.03 -16.55 0.35
CA GLU A 50 5.13 -16.75 -0.79
C GLU A 50 5.87 -17.36 -1.96
N LYS A 51 5.15 -18.13 -2.79
CA LYS A 51 5.71 -18.80 -3.96
C LYS A 51 5.43 -18.06 -5.24
N ILE A 52 6.44 -18.01 -6.10
CA ILE A 52 6.29 -17.51 -7.47
C ILE A 52 5.52 -18.54 -8.32
N ASN A 53 4.35 -18.19 -8.78
CA ASN A 53 3.54 -19.06 -9.62
C ASN A 53 3.99 -19.00 -11.08
N GLN A 54 4.20 -17.80 -11.61
CA GLN A 54 4.60 -17.55 -13.00
C GLN A 54 5.49 -16.33 -13.09
N ILE A 55 6.50 -16.39 -13.98
CA ILE A 55 7.33 -15.24 -14.35
C ILE A 55 6.96 -14.81 -15.75
N ARG A 56 6.70 -13.52 -15.97
CA ARG A 56 6.24 -12.94 -17.21
C ARG A 56 7.21 -11.86 -17.71
N LEU A 57 7.61 -11.94 -18.95
CA LEU A 57 8.33 -10.86 -19.63
C LEU A 57 7.35 -10.13 -20.56
N TYR A 58 7.12 -8.85 -20.30
CA TYR A 58 6.20 -8.02 -21.06
C TYR A 58 6.88 -7.36 -22.26
N THR A 59 6.14 -7.32 -23.37
CA THR A 59 6.47 -6.54 -24.56
C THR A 59 5.20 -5.79 -24.98
N GLY A 60 5.09 -4.52 -24.55
CA GLY A 60 3.85 -3.78 -24.62
C GLY A 60 2.76 -4.43 -23.76
N ALA A 61 1.58 -4.66 -24.31
CA ALA A 61 0.45 -5.28 -23.62
C ALA A 61 0.55 -6.82 -23.54
N LYS A 62 1.43 -7.45 -24.33
CA LYS A 62 1.58 -8.90 -24.37
C LYS A 62 2.72 -9.36 -23.46
N PHE A 63 2.59 -10.56 -22.90
CA PHE A 63 3.67 -11.17 -22.13
C PHE A 63 4.01 -12.57 -22.62
N LYS A 64 5.25 -12.98 -22.33
CA LYS A 64 5.75 -14.35 -22.54
C LYS A 64 6.11 -14.93 -21.16
N PRO A 65 5.57 -16.09 -20.78
CA PRO A 65 5.99 -16.78 -19.59
C PRO A 65 7.38 -17.36 -19.79
N VAL A 66 8.22 -17.28 -18.74
CA VAL A 66 9.59 -17.82 -18.74
C VAL A 66 9.83 -18.60 -17.46
N PRO A 67 10.69 -19.65 -17.49
CA PRO A 67 10.98 -20.44 -16.30
C PRO A 67 11.88 -19.73 -15.29
N SER A 68 12.76 -18.84 -15.76
CA SER A 68 13.70 -18.11 -14.90
C SER A 68 14.13 -16.80 -15.53
N VAL A 69 14.62 -15.87 -14.70
CA VAL A 69 15.20 -14.58 -15.09
C VAL A 69 16.40 -14.28 -14.20
N CYS A 70 17.43 -13.64 -14.78
CA CYS A 70 18.64 -13.25 -14.07
C CYS A 70 18.66 -11.76 -13.70
N ALA A 71 19.64 -11.39 -12.89
CA ALA A 71 19.90 -10.01 -12.50
C ALA A 71 20.00 -9.07 -13.72
N GLY A 72 19.46 -7.85 -13.58
CA GLY A 72 19.36 -6.86 -14.65
C GLY A 72 18.05 -6.88 -15.43
N VAL A 73 17.27 -7.96 -15.36
CA VAL A 73 16.00 -8.11 -16.07
C VAL A 73 14.87 -7.41 -15.28
N VAL A 74 13.94 -6.82 -16.02
CA VAL A 74 12.63 -6.36 -15.52
C VAL A 74 11.60 -7.42 -15.92
N CYS A 75 10.89 -7.94 -14.94
CA CYS A 75 9.86 -8.96 -15.16
C CYS A 75 8.64 -8.68 -14.28
N ALA A 76 7.60 -9.44 -14.48
CA ALA A 76 6.46 -9.46 -13.57
C ALA A 76 6.22 -10.90 -13.11
N VAL A 77 5.69 -11.03 -11.90
CA VAL A 77 5.41 -12.33 -11.29
C VAL A 77 3.98 -12.37 -10.75
N THR A 78 3.43 -13.57 -10.70
CA THR A 78 2.21 -13.87 -9.95
C THR A 78 2.53 -14.78 -8.77
N GLY A 79 1.71 -14.70 -7.71
CA GLY A 79 1.90 -15.49 -6.49
C GLY A 79 2.35 -14.69 -5.28
N LEU A 80 2.72 -13.41 -5.45
CA LEU A 80 3.02 -12.50 -4.34
C LEU A 80 1.79 -11.67 -3.99
N SER A 81 1.22 -11.92 -2.81
CA SER A 81 -0.02 -11.27 -2.35
C SER A 81 0.24 -10.08 -1.44
N HIS A 82 1.36 -10.09 -0.70
CA HIS A 82 1.67 -9.09 0.32
C HIS A 82 2.83 -8.15 -0.02
N ALA A 83 3.52 -8.38 -1.14
CA ALA A 83 4.61 -7.50 -1.57
C ALA A 83 4.08 -6.13 -1.98
N LEU A 84 4.77 -5.04 -1.60
CA LEU A 84 4.39 -3.65 -1.91
C LEU A 84 5.37 -2.97 -2.87
N PRO A 85 4.92 -1.97 -3.64
CA PRO A 85 5.82 -1.13 -4.42
C PRO A 85 6.87 -0.45 -3.54
N GLY A 86 8.12 -0.42 -4.02
CA GLY A 86 9.27 0.09 -3.27
C GLY A 86 9.95 -0.95 -2.39
N GLN A 87 9.33 -2.09 -2.12
CA GLN A 87 9.87 -3.14 -1.27
C GLN A 87 11.03 -3.89 -1.93
N GLY A 88 12.07 -4.18 -1.16
CA GLY A 88 13.15 -5.09 -1.52
C GLY A 88 12.81 -6.52 -1.16
N LEU A 89 13.28 -7.45 -1.99
CA LEU A 89 13.18 -8.89 -1.79
C LEU A 89 14.59 -9.49 -1.82
N GLY A 90 14.84 -10.49 -0.98
CA GLY A 90 16.18 -11.07 -0.83
C GLY A 90 17.17 -10.05 -0.28
N ILE A 91 18.33 -9.91 -0.94
CA ILE A 91 19.39 -8.99 -0.51
C ILE A 91 19.12 -7.50 -0.88
N ASP A 92 18.08 -7.21 -1.66
CA ASP A 92 17.76 -5.82 -2.00
C ASP A 92 17.14 -5.10 -0.77
N PRO A 93 17.74 -4.00 -0.30
CA PRO A 93 17.25 -3.30 0.90
C PRO A 93 15.92 -2.56 0.67
N GLY A 94 15.43 -2.54 -0.57
CA GLY A 94 14.26 -1.76 -0.94
C GLY A 94 14.57 -0.29 -1.19
N GLY A 95 13.53 0.45 -1.61
CA GLY A 95 13.54 1.91 -1.68
C GLY A 95 13.16 2.51 -0.33
N GLY A 96 13.60 3.73 -0.05
CA GLY A 96 13.10 4.51 1.09
C GLY A 96 11.61 4.80 0.95
N SER A 97 10.99 5.25 2.06
CA SER A 97 9.61 5.75 2.05
C SER A 97 9.41 6.85 1.00
N ALA A 98 8.18 6.98 0.52
CA ALA A 98 7.84 8.03 -0.45
C ALA A 98 8.31 9.40 0.06
N MET A 99 9.02 10.13 -0.81
CA MET A 99 9.60 11.44 -0.46
C MET A 99 8.53 12.51 -0.17
N LEU A 100 7.33 12.30 -0.68
CA LEU A 100 6.19 13.19 -0.50
C LEU A 100 4.99 12.38 0.01
N GLU A 101 4.34 12.91 1.04
CA GLU A 101 3.10 12.36 1.57
C GLU A 101 1.90 13.17 1.07
N PRO A 102 0.78 12.51 0.72
CA PRO A 102 -0.43 13.22 0.31
C PRO A 102 -1.06 13.95 1.50
N VAL A 103 -1.30 15.25 1.33
CA VAL A 103 -1.80 16.13 2.39
C VAL A 103 -3.24 16.60 2.19
N LEU A 104 -3.76 16.52 0.97
CA LEU A 104 -5.11 16.96 0.66
C LEU A 104 -6.11 15.84 0.99
N ARG A 105 -7.07 16.14 1.84
CA ARG A 105 -8.09 15.19 2.24
C ARG A 105 -9.41 15.48 1.56
N TYR A 106 -9.97 14.47 0.93
CA TYR A 106 -11.26 14.51 0.27
C TYR A 106 -12.18 13.41 0.80
N ARG A 107 -13.47 13.69 0.81
CA ARG A 107 -14.52 12.72 1.02
C ARG A 107 -15.06 12.26 -0.32
N MET A 108 -15.24 10.97 -0.49
CA MET A 108 -15.90 10.42 -1.67
C MET A 108 -17.41 10.53 -1.52
N ILE A 109 -18.07 11.02 -2.55
CA ILE A 109 -19.52 11.08 -2.65
C ILE A 109 -19.95 9.93 -3.55
N LEU A 110 -20.70 9.00 -2.97
CA LEU A 110 -21.21 7.83 -3.67
C LEU A 110 -22.61 8.09 -4.22
N PRO A 111 -22.99 7.44 -5.34
CA PRO A 111 -24.35 7.46 -5.83
C PRO A 111 -25.33 6.84 -4.81
N ASP A 112 -26.58 7.31 -4.83
CA ASP A 112 -27.62 6.77 -3.97
C ASP A 112 -27.81 5.26 -4.15
N GLY A 113 -27.97 4.54 -3.05
CA GLY A 113 -28.14 3.10 -3.04
C GLY A 113 -26.85 2.27 -3.20
N THR A 114 -25.69 2.92 -3.24
CA THR A 114 -24.40 2.21 -3.29
C THR A 114 -23.95 1.84 -1.88
N ASP A 115 -23.53 0.59 -1.68
CA ASP A 115 -22.95 0.14 -0.41
C ASP A 115 -21.51 0.68 -0.24
N PRO A 116 -21.27 1.56 0.75
CA PRO A 116 -19.93 2.11 0.98
C PRO A 116 -18.87 1.05 1.32
N HIS A 117 -19.23 -0.04 2.00
CA HIS A 117 -18.31 -1.11 2.35
C HIS A 117 -17.82 -1.87 1.12
N GLN A 118 -18.71 -2.15 0.17
CA GLN A 118 -18.36 -2.80 -1.08
C GLN A 118 -17.40 -1.92 -1.90
N VAL A 119 -17.71 -0.62 -1.99
CA VAL A 119 -16.83 0.34 -2.68
C VAL A 119 -15.47 0.44 -2.00
N PHE A 120 -15.43 0.51 -0.68
CA PHE A 120 -14.18 0.55 0.08
C PHE A 120 -13.31 -0.67 -0.20
N SER A 121 -13.90 -1.87 -0.28
CA SER A 121 -13.18 -3.09 -0.64
C SER A 121 -12.58 -3.04 -2.06
N GLN A 122 -13.32 -2.48 -3.03
CA GLN A 122 -12.83 -2.26 -4.39
C GLN A 122 -11.69 -1.25 -4.44
N LEU A 123 -11.81 -0.16 -3.66
CA LEU A 123 -10.77 0.87 -3.56
C LEU A 123 -9.48 0.35 -2.94
N LYS A 124 -9.55 -0.60 -2.00
CA LYS A 124 -8.37 -1.25 -1.42
C LYS A 124 -7.50 -1.92 -2.48
N GLN A 125 -8.08 -2.45 -3.55
CA GLN A 125 -7.32 -3.00 -4.67
C GLN A 125 -6.55 -1.89 -5.42
N LEU A 126 -7.13 -0.69 -5.54
CA LEU A 126 -6.44 0.45 -6.16
C LEU A 126 -5.33 1.00 -5.25
N GLU A 127 -5.52 0.98 -3.93
CA GLU A 127 -4.48 1.37 -2.97
C GLU A 127 -3.26 0.44 -3.03
N GLU A 128 -3.46 -0.84 -3.31
CA GLU A 128 -2.34 -1.77 -3.56
C GLU A 128 -1.54 -1.43 -4.84
N GLU A 129 -2.22 -0.92 -5.87
CA GLU A 129 -1.59 -0.50 -7.12
C GLU A 129 -0.90 0.87 -6.97
N ASP A 130 -1.49 1.77 -6.22
CA ASP A 130 -0.99 3.13 -5.93
C ASP A 130 -0.95 3.37 -4.40
N PRO A 131 0.17 3.09 -3.74
CA PRO A 131 0.33 3.29 -2.31
C PRO A 131 0.24 4.76 -1.85
N GLN A 132 0.26 5.72 -2.78
CA GLN A 132 0.04 7.14 -2.48
C GLN A 132 -1.45 7.48 -2.31
N LEU A 133 -2.34 6.55 -2.70
CA LEU A 133 -3.76 6.66 -2.44
C LEU A 133 -4.06 6.14 -1.03
N HIS A 134 -4.06 7.03 -0.04
CA HIS A 134 -4.37 6.67 1.33
C HIS A 134 -5.87 6.70 1.57
N LEU A 135 -6.47 5.53 1.72
CA LEU A 135 -7.88 5.35 2.01
C LEU A 135 -8.14 5.33 3.52
N ILE A 136 -9.13 6.07 3.96
CA ILE A 136 -9.54 6.15 5.35
C ILE A 136 -11.03 5.84 5.45
N TRP A 137 -11.36 4.78 6.19
CA TRP A 137 -12.74 4.48 6.53
C TRP A 137 -13.17 5.22 7.79
N ASN A 138 -14.20 6.07 7.67
CA ASN A 138 -14.82 6.71 8.82
C ASN A 138 -16.04 5.89 9.27
N SER A 139 -15.87 5.09 10.32
CA SER A 139 -16.90 4.20 10.82
C SER A 139 -18.10 4.91 11.46
N GLN A 140 -17.91 6.13 11.98
CA GLN A 140 -18.98 6.90 12.60
C GLN A 140 -19.93 7.48 11.56
N MET A 141 -19.39 7.97 10.46
CA MET A 141 -20.16 8.62 9.39
C MET A 141 -20.46 7.67 8.22
N GLN A 142 -19.88 6.45 8.21
CA GLN A 142 -19.96 5.49 7.11
C GLN A 142 -19.48 6.10 5.78
N GLU A 143 -18.41 6.87 5.86
CA GLU A 143 -17.84 7.61 4.74
C GLU A 143 -16.45 7.12 4.36
N ILE A 144 -16.16 7.18 3.06
CA ILE A 144 -14.83 6.93 2.52
C ILE A 144 -14.12 8.27 2.35
N HIS A 145 -13.00 8.42 3.02
CA HIS A 145 -12.08 9.52 2.85
C HIS A 145 -10.80 9.04 2.18
N LEU A 146 -10.15 9.93 1.45
CA LEU A 146 -8.89 9.65 0.80
C LEU A 146 -7.95 10.84 0.94
N ARG A 147 -6.65 10.57 0.98
CA ARG A 147 -5.62 11.59 0.87
C ARG A 147 -4.95 11.50 -0.49
N VAL A 148 -4.77 12.64 -1.13
CA VAL A 148 -4.18 12.74 -2.47
C VAL A 148 -3.17 13.87 -2.54
N MET A 149 -2.31 13.82 -3.54
CA MET A 149 -1.30 14.85 -3.81
C MET A 149 -1.89 16.10 -4.48
N GLY A 150 -2.98 15.93 -5.26
CA GLY A 150 -3.61 17.01 -6.00
C GLY A 150 -4.89 16.60 -6.71
N GLU A 151 -5.58 17.58 -7.29
CA GLU A 151 -6.88 17.39 -7.95
C GLU A 151 -6.79 16.50 -9.20
N VAL A 152 -5.69 16.53 -9.93
CA VAL A 152 -5.47 15.66 -11.09
C VAL A 152 -5.57 14.18 -10.72
N GLN A 153 -5.09 13.80 -9.54
CA GLN A 153 -5.21 12.42 -9.05
C GLN A 153 -6.68 12.01 -8.83
N LEU A 154 -7.54 12.94 -8.42
CA LEU A 154 -8.98 12.70 -8.28
C LEU A 154 -9.67 12.50 -9.63
N GLU A 155 -9.28 13.26 -10.64
CA GLU A 155 -9.81 13.11 -12.00
C GLU A 155 -9.46 11.73 -12.57
N VAL A 156 -8.20 11.33 -12.42
CA VAL A 156 -7.73 9.99 -12.82
C VAL A 156 -8.48 8.89 -12.06
N LEU A 157 -8.64 9.06 -10.74
CA LEU A 157 -9.35 8.10 -9.89
C LEU A 157 -10.82 7.97 -10.31
N ARG A 158 -11.50 9.09 -10.61
CA ARG A 158 -12.88 9.10 -11.12
C ARG A 158 -13.01 8.28 -12.41
N GLU A 159 -12.09 8.48 -13.35
CA GLU A 159 -12.09 7.75 -14.62
C GLU A 159 -11.81 6.24 -14.41
N VAL A 160 -10.86 5.90 -13.56
CA VAL A 160 -10.54 4.50 -13.22
C VAL A 160 -11.73 3.81 -12.57
N LEU A 161 -12.43 4.45 -11.63
CA LEU A 161 -13.61 3.91 -10.96
C LEU A 161 -14.77 3.70 -11.94
N ALA A 162 -15.02 4.67 -12.82
CA ALA A 162 -16.05 4.55 -13.85
C ALA A 162 -15.76 3.39 -14.80
N ARG A 163 -14.52 3.26 -15.26
CA ARG A 163 -14.12 2.24 -16.25
C ARG A 163 -14.04 0.83 -15.68
N ARG A 164 -13.48 0.66 -14.44
CA ARG A 164 -13.23 -0.67 -13.86
C ARG A 164 -14.41 -1.21 -13.06
N PHE A 165 -15.10 -0.34 -12.35
CA PHE A 165 -16.17 -0.73 -11.42
C PHE A 165 -17.54 -0.21 -11.84
N SER A 166 -17.64 0.49 -12.99
CA SER A 166 -18.89 1.16 -13.44
C SER A 166 -19.49 2.08 -12.38
N LEU A 167 -18.61 2.68 -11.56
CA LEU A 167 -18.97 3.52 -10.43
C LEU A 167 -18.67 4.99 -10.75
N SER A 168 -19.70 5.81 -10.78
CA SER A 168 -19.58 7.27 -10.94
C SER A 168 -19.55 7.92 -9.57
N VAL A 169 -18.44 8.55 -9.21
CA VAL A 169 -18.25 9.20 -7.91
C VAL A 169 -17.89 10.66 -8.07
N ASP A 170 -18.16 11.45 -7.03
CA ASP A 170 -17.67 12.79 -6.87
C ASP A 170 -16.82 12.91 -5.59
N PHE A 171 -16.09 14.01 -5.48
CA PHE A 171 -15.21 14.28 -4.35
C PHE A 171 -15.52 15.64 -3.75
N ALA A 172 -15.70 15.68 -2.43
CA ALA A 172 -15.81 16.91 -1.67
C ALA A 172 -14.53 17.15 -0.88
N TYR A 173 -13.98 18.32 -1.00
CA TYR A 173 -12.84 18.74 -0.18
C TYR A 173 -13.24 18.78 1.31
N CYS A 174 -12.42 18.19 2.16
CA CYS A 174 -12.65 18.17 3.60
C CYS A 174 -11.72 19.11 4.33
N SER A 175 -10.41 18.82 4.27
CA SER A 175 -9.39 19.58 5.02
C SER A 175 -7.98 19.16 4.59
N ILE A 176 -6.99 19.95 5.00
CA ILE A 176 -5.59 19.55 4.97
C ILE A 176 -5.33 18.66 6.19
N SER A 177 -4.63 17.53 5.99
CA SER A 177 -4.13 16.73 7.10
C SER A 177 -2.93 17.43 7.73
N TYR A 178 -3.14 17.95 8.94
CA TYR A 178 -2.05 18.49 9.75
C TYR A 178 -1.41 17.37 10.55
N LEU A 179 -0.10 17.41 10.68
CA LEU A 179 0.65 16.63 11.66
C LEU A 179 0.85 17.52 12.88
N GLU A 180 0.45 17.02 14.03
CA GLU A 180 0.53 17.73 15.29
C GLU A 180 1.57 17.06 16.21
N THR A 181 2.19 17.85 17.06
CA THR A 181 3.05 17.37 18.14
C THR A 181 2.78 18.17 19.39
N ILE A 182 3.17 17.63 20.54
CA ILE A 182 3.12 18.34 21.80
C ILE A 182 4.28 19.34 21.89
N ALA A 183 4.02 20.53 22.45
CA ALA A 183 5.04 21.57 22.64
C ALA A 183 5.89 21.37 23.89
N HIS A 184 5.32 20.72 24.90
CA HIS A 184 5.96 20.49 26.21
C HIS A 184 5.65 19.07 26.69
N PRO A 185 6.46 18.51 27.61
CA PRO A 185 6.12 17.25 28.27
C PRO A 185 4.74 17.34 28.94
N VAL A 186 3.91 16.33 28.72
CA VAL A 186 2.54 16.23 29.27
C VAL A 186 2.35 14.84 29.87
N GLU A 187 1.79 14.81 31.08
CA GLU A 187 1.35 13.57 31.70
C GLU A 187 -0.13 13.32 31.43
N GLY A 188 -0.42 12.14 30.86
CA GLY A 188 -1.77 11.62 30.67
C GLY A 188 -2.05 10.49 31.66
N VAL A 189 -3.20 10.54 32.35
CA VAL A 189 -3.60 9.51 33.30
C VAL A 189 -4.87 8.82 32.81
N GLY A 190 -4.80 7.49 32.72
CA GLY A 190 -5.94 6.64 32.43
C GLY A 190 -6.29 5.82 33.67
N HIS A 191 -7.56 5.85 34.10
CA HIS A 191 -8.07 5.09 35.23
C HIS A 191 -9.20 4.18 34.76
N TYR A 192 -9.17 2.92 35.18
CA TYR A 192 -10.17 1.92 34.83
C TYR A 192 -10.47 1.04 36.06
N GLU A 193 -11.70 1.08 36.55
CA GLU A 193 -12.12 0.36 37.75
C GLU A 193 -13.48 -0.33 37.54
N PRO A 194 -13.57 -1.39 36.71
CA PRO A 194 -14.76 -2.21 36.64
C PRO A 194 -14.69 -3.34 37.66
N LEU A 195 -15.71 -3.50 38.48
CA LEU A 195 -16.03 -4.67 39.31
C LEU A 195 -14.83 -5.56 39.70
N ARG A 196 -14.05 -5.17 40.72
CA ARG A 196 -12.89 -5.88 41.31
C ARG A 196 -11.60 -5.85 40.47
N HIS A 197 -11.55 -5.08 39.42
CA HIS A 197 -10.31 -4.84 38.67
C HIS A 197 -9.96 -3.37 38.73
N TYR A 198 -8.74 -3.08 39.14
CA TYR A 198 -8.21 -1.72 39.16
C TYR A 198 -7.01 -1.65 38.22
N ALA A 199 -7.00 -0.67 37.35
CA ALA A 199 -5.84 -0.34 36.53
C ALA A 199 -5.71 1.18 36.42
N GLU A 200 -4.54 1.68 36.74
CA GLU A 200 -4.18 3.08 36.53
C GLU A 200 -2.89 3.14 35.74
N VAL A 201 -2.90 3.95 34.67
CA VAL A 201 -1.76 4.12 33.77
C VAL A 201 -1.42 5.58 33.69
N HIS A 202 -0.17 5.91 34.01
CA HIS A 202 0.41 7.23 33.84
C HIS A 202 1.35 7.19 32.63
N LEU A 203 1.11 8.03 31.64
CA LEU A 203 1.93 8.15 30.43
C LEU A 203 2.56 9.55 30.41
N LEU A 204 3.87 9.60 30.47
CA LEU A 204 4.62 10.82 30.22
C LEU A 204 4.94 10.89 28.72
N LEU A 205 4.38 11.89 28.06
CA LEU A 205 4.61 12.18 26.63
C LEU A 205 5.63 13.31 26.53
N GLU A 206 6.71 13.08 25.83
CA GLU A 206 7.75 14.08 25.60
C GLU A 206 7.82 14.46 24.11
N PRO A 207 8.04 15.75 23.77
CA PRO A 207 8.19 16.15 22.38
C PRO A 207 9.47 15.57 21.80
N ALA A 208 9.37 15.01 20.59
CA ALA A 208 10.51 14.51 19.85
C ALA A 208 10.85 15.43 18.66
N PRO A 209 12.07 15.36 18.10
CA PRO A 209 12.41 16.09 16.88
C PRO A 209 11.49 15.75 15.70
N ARG A 210 11.23 16.73 14.83
CA ARG A 210 10.43 16.50 13.62
C ARG A 210 11.04 15.37 12.77
N GLY A 211 10.20 14.42 12.38
CA GLY A 211 10.62 13.29 11.54
C GLY A 211 11.21 12.10 12.31
N SER A 212 11.10 12.06 13.61
CA SER A 212 11.57 10.95 14.44
C SER A 212 10.60 9.76 14.53
N GLY A 213 9.42 9.85 13.94
CA GLY A 213 8.38 8.81 13.94
C GLY A 213 7.01 9.38 14.21
#